data_e1bed385daf79f805ba6d03e91c3cdc7
#
_entry.id   e1bed385daf79f805ba6d03e91c3cdc7
#
_cell.length_a   1.000
_cell.length_b   1.000
_cell.length_c   1.000
_cell.angle_alpha   90.00
_cell.angle_beta   90.00
_cell.angle_gamma   90.00
#
_symmetry.space_group_name_H-M   'P 1'
#
loop_
_entity.id
_entity.type
_entity.pdbx_description
1 polymer ?
#
loop_
_entity_poly.entity_id
_entity_poly.type
_entity_poly.pdbx_seq_one_letter_code
_entity_poly.pdbx_strand_id
1 'polypeptide(L)'
;TSSAKAELEALGVRDITVAPVGLDTAVLHKDFRTADRLALRRKYGFAPEDVVLCNVSRLSPEKRPLELIDLFLATRGKKPFKLIIIGSGALGDALREKIKANGLEQEVTLFDNVPYDRMWEIYHISDYYVNMNYTEIFGMAIMEAVYYCTSVAAVQAIGPSVTLKGMKGHCLCADDAAVARWLLAPYPDEKDLEESAFKIARDFSWNRCANAFLNIINRRGLEE
;
A
#
# COMPACT_ATOMS: atom_id res chain seq x y z
N THR A 1 17.36 3.42 0.13
CA THR A 1 17.16 2.72 -1.15
C THR A 1 18.43 2.75 -1.98
N SER A 2 18.58 1.85 -2.96
CA SER A 2 19.72 1.87 -3.90
C SER A 2 19.76 3.17 -4.71
N SER A 3 18.62 3.77 -5.01
CA SER A 3 18.51 5.06 -5.68
C SER A 3 19.09 6.19 -4.82
N ALA A 4 18.68 6.29 -3.55
CA ALA A 4 19.23 7.29 -2.64
C ALA A 4 20.74 7.10 -2.41
N LYS A 5 21.22 5.84 -2.41
CA LYS A 5 22.65 5.56 -2.36
C LYS A 5 23.37 6.15 -3.57
N ALA A 6 22.87 5.91 -4.78
CA ALA A 6 23.49 6.44 -6.00
C ALA A 6 23.52 7.98 -6.03
N GLU A 7 22.47 8.64 -5.55
CA GLU A 7 22.43 10.11 -5.46
C GLU A 7 23.47 10.64 -4.45
N LEU A 8 23.61 10.00 -3.30
CA LEU A 8 24.60 10.38 -2.28
C LEU A 8 26.03 10.11 -2.78
N GLU A 9 26.27 9.01 -3.50
CA GLU A 9 27.57 8.71 -4.12
C GLU A 9 27.94 9.77 -5.17
N ALA A 10 26.96 10.24 -5.95
CA ALA A 10 27.17 11.33 -6.91
C ALA A 10 27.54 12.66 -6.24
N LEU A 11 27.09 12.87 -4.99
CA LEU A 11 27.46 14.01 -4.13
C LEU A 11 28.80 13.80 -3.40
N GLY A 12 29.54 12.71 -3.68
CA GLY A 12 30.85 12.42 -3.07
C GLY A 12 30.79 11.73 -1.70
N VAL A 13 29.61 11.33 -1.23
CA VAL A 13 29.49 10.55 0.02
C VAL A 13 30.01 9.13 -0.22
N ARG A 14 30.90 8.64 0.63
CA ARG A 14 31.49 7.29 0.53
C ARG A 14 30.96 6.36 1.64
N ASP A 15 31.22 5.07 1.50
CA ASP A 15 30.89 4.03 2.48
C ASP A 15 29.40 3.95 2.85
N ILE A 16 28.55 4.11 1.86
CA ILE A 16 27.09 4.08 2.02
C ILE A 16 26.61 2.62 1.98
N THR A 17 25.99 2.18 3.06
CA THR A 17 25.30 0.89 3.11
C THR A 17 23.80 1.11 3.12
N VAL A 18 23.09 0.37 2.27
CA VAL A 18 21.62 0.37 2.23
C VAL A 18 21.12 -0.69 3.20
N ALA A 19 20.44 -0.26 4.26
CA ALA A 19 19.66 -1.15 5.10
C ALA A 19 18.19 -1.13 4.62
N PRO A 20 17.53 -2.29 4.47
CA PRO A 20 16.11 -2.34 4.10
C PRO A 20 15.26 -1.79 5.24
N VAL A 21 14.12 -1.18 4.92
CA VAL A 21 13.03 -0.99 5.89
C VAL A 21 12.27 -2.30 5.98
N GLY A 22 11.81 -2.67 7.16
CA GLY A 22 11.14 -3.94 7.41
C GLY A 22 9.72 -3.78 7.93
N LEU A 23 8.89 -4.77 7.63
CA LEU A 23 7.63 -5.01 8.33
C LEU A 23 7.90 -5.71 9.65
N ASP A 24 7.26 -5.26 10.71
CA ASP A 24 7.22 -6.01 11.97
C ASP A 24 6.21 -7.15 11.88
N THR A 25 6.64 -8.25 11.28
CA THR A 25 5.78 -9.43 11.12
C THR A 25 5.40 -10.09 12.45
N ALA A 26 5.95 -9.64 13.59
CA ALA A 26 5.55 -10.11 14.91
C ALA A 26 4.23 -9.49 15.37
N VAL A 27 3.96 -8.23 14.98
CA VAL A 27 2.74 -7.50 15.33
C VAL A 27 1.65 -7.59 14.26
N LEU A 28 1.99 -8.02 13.04
CA LEU A 28 1.00 -8.23 11.99
C LEU A 28 0.13 -9.47 12.31
N HIS A 29 -1.17 -9.36 12.05
CA HIS A 29 -2.10 -10.47 12.29
C HIS A 29 -1.81 -11.64 11.35
N LYS A 30 -1.34 -12.77 11.91
CA LYS A 30 -0.86 -13.92 11.13
C LYS A 30 -2.00 -14.81 10.63
N ASP A 31 -3.08 -14.87 11.42
CA ASP A 31 -4.20 -15.78 11.15
C ASP A 31 -5.29 -15.14 10.26
N PHE A 32 -4.97 -14.03 9.58
CA PHE A 32 -5.95 -13.32 8.75
C PHE A 32 -6.55 -14.21 7.66
N ARG A 33 -5.80 -15.20 7.15
CA ARG A 33 -6.28 -16.14 6.11
C ARG A 33 -7.40 -17.06 6.58
N THR A 34 -7.51 -17.29 7.89
CA THR A 34 -8.60 -18.10 8.48
C THR A 34 -9.83 -17.27 8.86
N ALA A 35 -9.71 -15.94 8.79
CA ALA A 35 -10.83 -15.04 9.09
C ALA A 35 -11.89 -15.09 7.99
N ASP A 36 -13.17 -15.06 8.40
CA ASP A 36 -14.29 -14.99 7.46
C ASP A 36 -14.34 -13.59 6.82
N ARG A 37 -13.77 -13.48 5.61
CA ARG A 37 -13.71 -12.25 4.83
C ARG A 37 -15.12 -11.70 4.53
N LEU A 38 -16.09 -12.55 4.29
CA LEU A 38 -17.47 -12.12 4.01
C LEU A 38 -18.15 -11.58 5.26
N ALA A 39 -17.93 -12.18 6.43
CA ALA A 39 -18.41 -11.64 7.68
C ALA A 39 -17.79 -10.28 8.00
N LEU A 40 -16.49 -10.12 7.75
CA LEU A 40 -15.82 -8.83 7.89
C LEU A 40 -16.35 -7.80 6.89
N ARG A 41 -16.56 -8.14 5.62
CA ARG A 41 -17.17 -7.24 4.64
C ARG A 41 -18.54 -6.75 5.11
N ARG A 42 -19.42 -7.64 5.58
CA ARG A 42 -20.73 -7.26 6.15
C ARG A 42 -20.59 -6.32 7.34
N LYS A 43 -19.61 -6.56 8.23
CA LYS A 43 -19.32 -5.67 9.39
C LYS A 43 -19.00 -4.25 8.96
N TYR A 44 -18.31 -4.09 7.81
CA TYR A 44 -17.94 -2.78 7.25
C TYR A 44 -18.96 -2.24 6.23
N GLY A 45 -20.09 -2.92 6.04
CA GLY A 45 -21.18 -2.47 5.16
C GLY A 45 -20.99 -2.77 3.68
N PHE A 46 -20.10 -3.72 3.34
CA PHE A 46 -19.86 -4.14 1.95
C PHE A 46 -20.61 -5.42 1.61
N ALA A 47 -21.13 -5.46 0.38
CA ALA A 47 -21.75 -6.63 -0.20
C ALA A 47 -20.69 -7.64 -0.72
N PRO A 48 -21.06 -8.92 -0.87
CA PRO A 48 -20.13 -9.93 -1.41
C PRO A 48 -19.61 -9.60 -2.80
N GLU A 49 -20.43 -8.98 -3.64
CA GLU A 49 -20.15 -8.60 -5.03
C GLU A 49 -19.35 -7.29 -5.17
N ASP A 50 -19.24 -6.48 -4.11
CA ASP A 50 -18.48 -5.25 -4.14
C ASP A 50 -17.00 -5.51 -4.42
N VAL A 51 -16.42 -4.68 -5.27
CA VAL A 51 -14.96 -4.63 -5.49
C VAL A 51 -14.41 -3.52 -4.61
N VAL A 52 -13.79 -3.89 -3.51
CA VAL A 52 -13.35 -2.95 -2.47
C VAL A 52 -11.94 -2.45 -2.76
N LEU A 53 -11.80 -1.16 -2.97
CA LEU A 53 -10.52 -0.45 -3.05
C LEU A 53 -10.19 0.13 -1.68
N CYS A 54 -8.91 0.17 -1.29
CA CYS A 54 -8.48 0.93 -0.11
C CYS A 54 -7.28 1.82 -0.40
N ASN A 55 -7.19 2.92 0.35
CA ASN A 55 -6.01 3.78 0.43
C ASN A 55 -5.77 4.12 1.90
N VAL A 56 -4.53 4.00 2.33
CA VAL A 56 -4.10 4.30 3.71
C VAL A 56 -2.94 5.27 3.61
N SER A 57 -3.19 6.53 3.93
CA SER A 57 -2.16 7.57 3.85
C SER A 57 -2.58 8.84 4.59
N ARG A 58 -1.62 9.72 4.89
CA ARG A 58 -1.94 11.10 5.28
C ARG A 58 -2.74 11.79 4.16
N LEU A 59 -3.70 12.62 4.52
CA LEU A 59 -4.46 13.41 3.55
C LEU A 59 -3.71 14.72 3.24
N SER A 60 -2.60 14.60 2.52
CA SER A 60 -1.70 15.68 2.14
C SER A 60 -1.50 15.72 0.62
N PRO A 61 -1.09 16.86 0.04
CA PRO A 61 -1.03 17.04 -1.43
C PRO A 61 -0.19 15.95 -2.13
N GLU A 62 0.93 15.54 -1.57
CA GLU A 62 1.81 14.53 -2.16
C GLU A 62 1.18 13.13 -2.21
N LYS A 63 0.19 12.85 -1.34
CA LYS A 63 -0.56 11.59 -1.33
C LYS A 63 -1.73 11.58 -2.31
N ARG A 64 -2.09 12.75 -2.85
CA ARG A 64 -3.07 12.94 -3.92
C ARG A 64 -4.46 12.32 -3.64
N PRO A 65 -5.06 12.57 -2.45
CA PRO A 65 -6.36 11.98 -2.12
C PRO A 65 -7.50 12.52 -3.00
N LEU A 66 -7.39 13.73 -3.52
CA LEU A 66 -8.41 14.32 -4.40
C LEU A 66 -8.38 13.66 -5.78
N GLU A 67 -7.20 13.38 -6.32
CA GLU A 67 -7.02 12.68 -7.59
C GLU A 67 -7.41 11.20 -7.49
N LEU A 68 -7.34 10.61 -6.30
CA LEU A 68 -7.91 9.28 -6.07
C LEU A 68 -9.43 9.27 -6.26
N ILE A 69 -10.14 10.34 -5.87
CA ILE A 69 -11.57 10.49 -6.17
C ILE A 69 -11.79 10.69 -7.67
N ASP A 70 -10.94 11.44 -8.37
CA ASP A 70 -11.05 11.58 -9.83
C ASP A 70 -10.86 10.25 -10.54
N LEU A 71 -9.89 9.44 -10.10
CA LEU A 71 -9.70 8.07 -10.58
C LEU A 71 -10.93 7.20 -10.32
N PHE A 72 -11.50 7.27 -9.11
CA PHE A 72 -12.70 6.54 -8.74
C PHE A 72 -13.88 6.90 -9.65
N LEU A 73 -14.12 8.20 -9.87
CA LEU A 73 -15.14 8.70 -10.79
C LEU A 73 -14.92 8.21 -12.23
N ALA A 74 -13.68 8.17 -12.71
CA ALA A 74 -13.35 7.68 -14.05
C ALA A 74 -13.62 6.17 -14.23
N THR A 75 -13.71 5.41 -13.13
CA THR A 75 -14.01 3.98 -13.14
C THR A 75 -15.44 3.64 -12.72
N ARG A 76 -16.18 4.63 -12.22
CA ARG A 76 -17.56 4.47 -11.72
C ARG A 76 -18.48 3.83 -12.77
N GLY A 77 -19.30 2.89 -12.33
CA GLY A 77 -20.26 2.16 -13.19
C GLY A 77 -19.66 1.08 -14.09
N LYS A 78 -18.33 0.92 -14.13
CA LYS A 78 -17.66 -0.14 -14.91
C LYS A 78 -17.50 -1.44 -14.13
N LYS A 79 -17.36 -1.35 -12.82
CA LYS A 79 -17.42 -2.45 -11.84
C LYS A 79 -18.11 -1.93 -10.56
N PRO A 80 -18.61 -2.78 -9.67
CA PRO A 80 -19.25 -2.35 -8.40
C PRO A 80 -18.19 -1.91 -7.37
N PHE A 81 -17.42 -0.88 -7.71
CA PHE A 81 -16.37 -0.38 -6.86
C PHE A 81 -16.92 0.32 -5.61
N LYS A 82 -16.29 0.01 -4.49
CA LYS A 82 -16.37 0.74 -3.23
C LYS A 82 -14.97 1.19 -2.85
N LEU A 83 -14.83 2.32 -2.16
CA LEU A 83 -13.53 2.87 -1.78
C LEU A 83 -13.48 3.16 -0.29
N ILE A 84 -12.47 2.64 0.38
CA ILE A 84 -12.11 2.98 1.76
C ILE A 84 -10.89 3.89 1.72
N ILE A 85 -10.99 5.07 2.34
CA ILE A 85 -9.85 5.95 2.56
C ILE A 85 -9.62 6.07 4.06
N ILE A 86 -8.39 5.83 4.49
CA ILE A 86 -8.00 5.93 5.91
C ILE A 86 -6.88 6.94 6.04
N GLY A 87 -7.13 7.95 6.84
CA GLY A 87 -6.15 8.95 7.21
C GLY A 87 -6.74 10.31 7.51
N SER A 88 -5.89 11.17 8.01
CA SER A 88 -6.18 12.56 8.32
C SER A 88 -5.11 13.49 7.74
N GLY A 89 -5.41 14.77 7.62
CA GLY A 89 -4.47 15.76 7.11
C GLY A 89 -5.15 16.98 6.51
N ALA A 90 -4.35 17.89 5.98
CA ALA A 90 -4.78 19.20 5.49
C ALA A 90 -5.86 19.16 4.39
N LEU A 91 -5.94 18.06 3.64
CA LEU A 91 -6.94 17.89 2.57
C LEU A 91 -8.20 17.15 3.03
N GLY A 92 -8.38 16.87 4.33
CA GLY A 92 -9.52 16.11 4.86
C GLY A 92 -10.87 16.76 4.52
N ASP A 93 -11.02 18.06 4.77
CA ASP A 93 -12.27 18.78 4.49
C ASP A 93 -12.54 18.88 2.99
N ALA A 94 -11.52 19.22 2.19
CA ALA A 94 -11.65 19.26 0.74
C ALA A 94 -12.03 17.88 0.15
N LEU A 95 -11.52 16.81 0.74
CA LEU A 95 -11.88 15.44 0.36
C LEU A 95 -13.34 15.12 0.68
N ARG A 96 -13.83 15.49 1.88
CA ARG A 96 -15.24 15.32 2.27
C ARG A 96 -16.17 16.10 1.34
N GLU A 97 -15.82 17.35 1.06
CA GLU A 97 -16.57 18.18 0.11
C GLU A 97 -16.62 17.56 -1.28
N LYS A 98 -15.49 17.06 -1.79
CA LYS A 98 -15.41 16.42 -3.11
C LYS A 98 -16.26 15.15 -3.18
N ILE A 99 -16.23 14.31 -2.15
CA ILE A 99 -17.07 13.11 -2.03
C ILE A 99 -18.56 13.52 -2.11
N LYS A 100 -18.99 14.47 -1.30
CA LYS A 100 -20.36 14.97 -1.25
C LYS A 100 -20.80 15.63 -2.57
N ALA A 101 -19.98 16.50 -3.14
CA ALA A 101 -20.29 17.21 -4.39
C ALA A 101 -20.50 16.25 -5.58
N ASN A 102 -19.94 15.04 -5.52
CA ASN A 102 -20.09 14.01 -6.56
C ASN A 102 -21.10 12.90 -6.18
N GLY A 103 -21.80 13.01 -5.04
CA GLY A 103 -22.79 12.04 -4.58
C GLY A 103 -22.18 10.67 -4.35
N LEU A 104 -21.01 10.61 -3.69
CA LEU A 104 -20.24 9.37 -3.49
C LEU A 104 -20.35 8.81 -2.06
N GLU A 105 -21.20 9.38 -1.19
CA GLU A 105 -21.28 9.03 0.23
C GLU A 105 -21.68 7.56 0.47
N GLN A 106 -22.30 6.90 -0.50
CA GLN A 106 -22.66 5.48 -0.43
C GLN A 106 -21.60 4.57 -1.07
N GLU A 107 -20.60 5.13 -1.73
CA GLU A 107 -19.57 4.38 -2.45
C GLU A 107 -18.17 4.59 -1.83
N VAL A 108 -17.96 5.70 -1.12
CA VAL A 108 -16.68 6.07 -0.51
C VAL A 108 -16.85 6.20 1.00
N THR A 109 -16.12 5.38 1.75
CA THR A 109 -16.05 5.44 3.21
C THR A 109 -14.73 6.07 3.64
N LEU A 110 -14.82 7.15 4.43
CA LEU A 110 -13.64 7.85 4.97
C LEU A 110 -13.52 7.61 6.47
N PHE A 111 -12.39 7.07 6.90
CA PHE A 111 -12.00 6.96 8.30
C PHE A 111 -10.83 7.89 8.60
N ASP A 112 -10.94 8.73 9.61
CA ASP A 112 -9.83 9.59 10.04
C ASP A 112 -8.68 8.76 10.61
N ASN A 113 -9.00 7.66 11.29
CA ASN A 113 -8.06 6.70 11.83
C ASN A 113 -8.72 5.33 12.03
N VAL A 114 -7.93 4.27 11.90
CA VAL A 114 -8.27 2.91 12.30
C VAL A 114 -7.15 2.43 13.22
N PRO A 115 -7.46 1.83 14.40
CA PRO A 115 -6.44 1.26 15.28
C PRO A 115 -5.55 0.28 14.54
N TYR A 116 -4.24 0.31 14.83
CA TYR A 116 -3.26 -0.48 14.07
C TYR A 116 -3.51 -1.98 14.14
N ASP A 117 -3.96 -2.47 15.30
CA ASP A 117 -4.34 -3.87 15.53
C ASP A 117 -5.57 -4.32 14.73
N ARG A 118 -6.31 -3.37 14.14
CA ARG A 118 -7.47 -3.63 13.26
C ARG A 118 -7.22 -3.29 11.80
N MET A 119 -6.07 -2.72 11.45
CA MET A 119 -5.74 -2.37 10.06
C MET A 119 -5.74 -3.59 9.13
N TRP A 120 -5.38 -4.76 9.65
CA TRP A 120 -5.43 -6.00 8.90
C TRP A 120 -6.82 -6.34 8.36
N GLU A 121 -7.91 -6.00 9.10
CA GLU A 121 -9.28 -6.21 8.64
C GLU A 121 -9.53 -5.43 7.34
N ILE A 122 -9.06 -4.19 7.27
CA ILE A 122 -9.23 -3.32 6.10
C ILE A 122 -8.49 -3.87 4.88
N TYR A 123 -7.22 -4.26 5.04
CA TYR A 123 -6.49 -4.88 3.94
C TYR A 123 -7.14 -6.19 3.51
N HIS A 124 -7.52 -7.04 4.46
CA HIS A 124 -8.11 -8.36 4.18
C HIS A 124 -9.47 -8.29 3.46
N ILE A 125 -10.31 -7.29 3.76
CA ILE A 125 -11.60 -7.11 3.06
C ILE A 125 -11.44 -6.45 1.68
N SER A 126 -10.32 -5.77 1.42
CA SER A 126 -10.07 -5.05 0.18
C SER A 126 -9.56 -5.97 -0.92
N ASP A 127 -9.99 -5.71 -2.15
CA ASP A 127 -9.46 -6.37 -3.35
C ASP A 127 -8.20 -5.64 -3.82
N TYR A 128 -8.21 -4.31 -3.78
CA TYR A 128 -7.10 -3.50 -4.25
C TYR A 128 -6.68 -2.46 -3.22
N TYR A 129 -5.38 -2.27 -3.09
CA TYR A 129 -4.78 -1.09 -2.48
C TYR A 129 -4.29 -0.15 -3.57
N VAL A 130 -4.70 1.12 -3.52
CA VAL A 130 -4.35 2.12 -4.53
C VAL A 130 -3.40 3.16 -3.95
N ASN A 131 -2.23 3.35 -4.55
CA ASN A 131 -1.28 4.40 -4.19
C ASN A 131 -1.08 5.37 -5.34
N MET A 132 -1.43 6.64 -5.11
CA MET A 132 -1.34 7.72 -6.10
C MET A 132 -0.11 8.61 -5.91
N ASN A 133 0.78 8.31 -4.95
CA ASN A 133 1.91 9.15 -4.59
C ASN A 133 3.13 8.89 -5.49
N TYR A 134 3.44 9.81 -6.39
CA TYR A 134 4.62 9.77 -7.28
C TYR A 134 5.96 10.01 -6.56
N THR A 135 5.92 10.46 -5.31
CA THR A 135 7.11 10.71 -4.47
C THR A 135 7.27 9.71 -3.32
N GLU A 136 6.59 8.55 -3.41
CA GLU A 136 6.66 7.52 -2.36
C GLU A 136 8.07 6.93 -2.26
N ILE A 137 8.69 7.07 -1.07
CA ILE A 137 10.08 6.62 -0.85
C ILE A 137 10.14 5.16 -0.39
N PHE A 138 9.18 4.71 0.44
CA PHE A 138 9.13 3.34 0.97
C PHE A 138 7.81 2.64 0.71
N GLY A 139 6.69 3.24 1.10
CA GLY A 139 5.37 2.67 0.96
C GLY A 139 5.10 1.56 1.97
N MET A 140 5.18 1.84 3.28
CA MET A 140 4.86 0.85 4.32
C MET A 140 3.47 0.24 4.13
N ALA A 141 2.46 1.07 3.84
CA ALA A 141 1.11 0.61 3.56
C ALA A 141 1.02 -0.29 2.31
N ILE A 142 1.90 -0.08 1.31
CA ILE A 142 2.04 -0.98 0.16
C ILE A 142 2.53 -2.36 0.63
N MET A 143 3.56 -2.39 1.48
CA MET A 143 4.09 -3.65 2.00
C MET A 143 3.06 -4.40 2.85
N GLU A 144 2.31 -3.68 3.68
CA GLU A 144 1.21 -4.25 4.46
C GLU A 144 0.13 -4.83 3.55
N ALA A 145 -0.31 -4.09 2.53
CA ALA A 145 -1.30 -4.57 1.57
C ALA A 145 -0.83 -5.86 0.86
N VAL A 146 0.42 -5.91 0.39
CA VAL A 146 0.99 -7.13 -0.20
C VAL A 146 1.00 -8.28 0.80
N TYR A 147 1.39 -8.03 2.05
CA TYR A 147 1.41 -9.06 3.11
C TYR A 147 0.03 -9.67 3.34
N TYR A 148 -1.03 -8.88 3.29
CA TYR A 148 -2.40 -9.32 3.47
C TYR A 148 -3.08 -9.81 2.18
N CYS A 149 -2.31 -10.12 1.14
CA CYS A 149 -2.77 -10.63 -0.16
C CYS A 149 -3.73 -9.66 -0.89
N THR A 150 -3.64 -8.36 -0.62
CA THR A 150 -4.38 -7.33 -1.35
C THR A 150 -3.62 -6.93 -2.61
N SER A 151 -4.25 -6.94 -3.78
CA SER A 151 -3.60 -6.50 -5.02
C SER A 151 -3.25 -5.01 -4.94
N VAL A 152 -2.03 -4.65 -5.31
CA VAL A 152 -1.56 -3.26 -5.25
C VAL A 152 -1.53 -2.66 -6.66
N ALA A 153 -2.16 -1.49 -6.81
CA ALA A 153 -2.00 -0.60 -7.95
C ALA A 153 -1.30 0.68 -7.46
N ALA A 154 -0.04 0.84 -7.78
CA ALA A 154 0.74 1.99 -7.35
C ALA A 154 1.34 2.74 -8.55
N VAL A 155 1.26 4.07 -8.55
CA VAL A 155 2.00 4.89 -9.53
C VAL A 155 3.50 4.71 -9.32
N GLN A 156 4.26 4.86 -10.41
CA GLN A 156 5.70 4.67 -10.40
C GLN A 156 6.38 5.71 -9.49
N ALA A 157 7.06 5.22 -8.46
CA ALA A 157 7.87 5.99 -7.51
C ALA A 157 9.00 5.09 -6.99
N ILE A 158 9.95 5.66 -6.25
CA ILE A 158 11.11 4.92 -5.73
C ILE A 158 10.67 3.75 -4.84
N GLY A 159 9.79 4.00 -3.87
CA GLY A 159 9.32 2.97 -2.94
C GLY A 159 8.61 1.82 -3.62
N PRO A 160 7.52 2.06 -4.36
CA PRO A 160 6.82 1.03 -5.11
C PRO A 160 7.72 0.26 -6.07
N SER A 161 8.67 0.92 -6.76
CA SER A 161 9.61 0.28 -7.67
C SER A 161 10.53 -0.73 -6.97
N VAL A 162 10.86 -0.50 -5.71
CA VAL A 162 11.66 -1.44 -4.89
C VAL A 162 10.76 -2.52 -4.29
N THR A 163 9.65 -2.12 -3.69
CA THR A 163 8.76 -3.01 -2.96
C THR A 163 8.08 -4.04 -3.87
N LEU A 164 7.58 -3.60 -5.03
CA LEU A 164 6.85 -4.46 -5.97
C LEU A 164 7.74 -5.17 -6.98
N LYS A 165 9.06 -5.00 -6.90
CA LYS A 165 9.99 -5.63 -7.85
C LYS A 165 9.88 -7.16 -7.84
N GLY A 166 9.43 -7.72 -8.95
CA GLY A 166 9.24 -9.17 -9.12
C GLY A 166 8.15 -9.73 -8.20
N MET A 167 7.22 -8.91 -7.72
CA MET A 167 5.97 -9.33 -7.11
C MET A 167 4.93 -9.53 -8.20
N LYS A 168 4.18 -10.63 -8.13
CA LYS A 168 3.09 -10.94 -9.06
C LYS A 168 1.75 -10.48 -8.48
N GLY A 169 0.75 -10.26 -9.34
CA GLY A 169 -0.59 -9.82 -8.89
C GLY A 169 -0.66 -8.35 -8.46
N HIS A 170 0.39 -7.56 -8.74
CA HIS A 170 0.48 -6.14 -8.43
C HIS A 170 0.92 -5.34 -9.66
N CYS A 171 0.57 -4.05 -9.72
CA CYS A 171 0.94 -3.16 -10.82
C CYS A 171 1.76 -1.97 -10.34
N LEU A 172 2.92 -1.80 -10.93
CA LEU A 172 3.66 -0.54 -10.93
C LEU A 172 3.21 0.24 -12.17
N CYS A 173 2.32 1.20 -11.97
CA CYS A 173 1.62 1.92 -13.02
C CYS A 173 2.39 3.16 -13.44
N ALA A 174 2.53 3.38 -14.76
CA ALA A 174 3.25 4.55 -15.29
C ALA A 174 2.53 5.88 -14.95
N ASP A 175 1.20 5.84 -14.90
CA ASP A 175 0.33 7.00 -14.69
C ASP A 175 -1.03 6.60 -14.08
N ASP A 176 -1.86 7.59 -13.77
CA ASP A 176 -3.20 7.40 -13.22
C ASP A 176 -4.11 6.58 -14.18
N ALA A 177 -3.94 6.75 -15.50
CA ALA A 177 -4.71 5.99 -16.48
C ALA A 177 -4.30 4.50 -16.47
N ALA A 178 -3.03 4.19 -16.21
CA ALA A 178 -2.58 2.82 -16.03
C ALA A 178 -3.14 2.18 -14.75
N VAL A 179 -3.31 2.96 -13.67
CA VAL A 179 -4.03 2.51 -12.45
C VAL A 179 -5.46 2.14 -12.80
N ALA A 180 -6.20 3.02 -13.51
CA ALA A 180 -7.57 2.74 -13.94
C ALA A 180 -7.65 1.47 -14.80
N ARG A 181 -6.74 1.28 -15.75
CA ARG A 181 -6.69 0.06 -16.59
C ARG A 181 -6.48 -1.20 -15.77
N TRP A 182 -5.59 -1.15 -14.75
CA TRP A 182 -5.35 -2.29 -13.86
C TRP A 182 -6.59 -2.65 -13.05
N LEU A 183 -7.27 -1.68 -12.46
CA LEU A 183 -8.49 -1.89 -11.69
C LEU A 183 -9.63 -2.49 -12.54
N LEU A 184 -9.69 -2.15 -13.82
CA LEU A 184 -10.70 -2.65 -14.75
C LEU A 184 -10.34 -4.00 -15.38
N ALA A 185 -9.10 -4.42 -15.32
CA ALA A 185 -8.63 -5.72 -15.79
C ALA A 185 -9.24 -6.88 -14.97
N PRO A 186 -9.12 -8.14 -15.40
CA PRO A 186 -9.42 -9.29 -14.56
C PRO A 186 -8.61 -9.24 -13.25
N TYR A 187 -9.24 -9.69 -12.15
CA TYR A 187 -8.54 -9.75 -10.85
C TYR A 187 -7.36 -10.73 -10.95
N PRO A 188 -6.22 -10.40 -10.33
CA PRO A 188 -5.05 -11.29 -10.32
C PRO A 188 -5.33 -12.66 -9.72
N ASP A 189 -4.53 -13.64 -10.10
CA ASP A 189 -4.59 -14.98 -9.51
C ASP A 189 -4.23 -14.92 -8.01
N GLU A 190 -5.02 -15.57 -7.18
CA GLU A 190 -4.86 -15.61 -5.73
C GLU A 190 -3.49 -16.20 -5.33
N LYS A 191 -3.03 -17.20 -6.07
CA LYS A 191 -1.70 -17.80 -5.88
C LYS A 191 -0.56 -16.79 -6.10
N ASP A 192 -0.69 -15.90 -7.08
CA ASP A 192 0.30 -14.85 -7.35
C ASP A 192 0.37 -13.86 -6.18
N LEU A 193 -0.78 -13.52 -5.58
CA LEU A 193 -0.85 -12.65 -4.39
C LEU A 193 -0.23 -13.33 -3.17
N GLU A 194 -0.50 -14.62 -2.96
CA GLU A 194 0.09 -15.40 -1.88
C GLU A 194 1.61 -15.53 -2.00
N GLU A 195 2.12 -15.85 -3.20
CA GLU A 195 3.57 -15.90 -3.47
C GLU A 195 4.23 -14.55 -3.15
N SER A 196 3.58 -13.44 -3.52
CA SER A 196 4.06 -12.09 -3.22
C SER A 196 4.03 -11.77 -1.73
N ALA A 197 2.98 -12.20 -1.00
CA ALA A 197 2.88 -12.04 0.45
C ALA A 197 4.00 -12.79 1.20
N PHE A 198 4.33 -14.01 0.78
CA PHE A 198 5.48 -14.74 1.33
C PHE A 198 6.81 -14.03 1.02
N LYS A 199 6.96 -13.52 -0.18
CA LYS A 199 8.17 -12.82 -0.59
C LYS A 199 8.36 -11.52 0.20
N ILE A 200 7.31 -10.72 0.39
CA ILE A 200 7.40 -9.47 1.17
C ILE A 200 7.76 -9.76 2.63
N ALA A 201 7.13 -10.76 3.25
CA ALA A 201 7.42 -11.17 4.63
C ALA A 201 8.88 -11.63 4.83
N ARG A 202 9.44 -12.36 3.83
CA ARG A 202 10.82 -12.81 3.85
C ARG A 202 11.83 -11.69 3.60
N ASP A 203 11.58 -10.88 2.55
CA ASP A 203 12.58 -9.94 2.02
C ASP A 203 12.58 -8.61 2.76
N PHE A 204 11.47 -8.25 3.40
CA PHE A 204 11.27 -6.99 4.13
C PHE A 204 10.92 -7.19 5.62
N SER A 205 11.42 -8.25 6.26
CA SER A 205 11.21 -8.45 7.70
C SER A 205 12.12 -7.55 8.55
N TRP A 206 11.64 -7.20 9.75
CA TRP A 206 12.45 -6.49 10.76
C TRP A 206 13.74 -7.22 11.10
N ASN A 207 13.71 -8.57 11.18
CA ASN A 207 14.91 -9.38 11.43
C ASN A 207 15.97 -9.17 10.33
N ARG A 208 15.55 -9.09 9.07
CA ARG A 208 16.48 -8.81 7.96
C ARG A 208 17.05 -7.38 8.04
N CYS A 209 16.22 -6.41 8.42
CA CYS A 209 16.66 -5.04 8.67
C CYS A 209 17.70 -5.00 9.80
N ALA A 210 17.40 -5.59 10.96
CA ALA A 210 18.30 -5.64 12.11
C ALA A 210 19.62 -6.32 11.78
N ASN A 211 19.60 -7.47 11.09
CA ASN A 211 20.80 -8.18 10.64
C ASN A 211 21.64 -7.33 9.68
N ALA A 212 21.03 -6.54 8.80
CA ALA A 212 21.78 -5.62 7.94
C ALA A 212 22.52 -4.55 8.76
N PHE A 213 21.90 -3.98 9.80
CA PHE A 213 22.56 -3.04 10.71
C PHE A 213 23.69 -3.70 11.53
N LEU A 214 23.44 -4.89 12.09
CA LEU A 214 24.48 -5.63 12.84
C LEU A 214 25.70 -5.94 11.96
N ASN A 215 25.47 -6.34 10.70
CA ASN A 215 26.56 -6.59 9.75
C ASN A 215 27.37 -5.30 9.43
N ILE A 216 26.74 -4.13 9.42
CA ILE A 216 27.43 -2.86 9.22
C ILE A 216 28.31 -2.55 10.44
N ILE A 217 27.77 -2.70 11.65
CA ILE A 217 28.48 -2.48 12.91
C ILE A 217 29.70 -3.39 12.99
N ASN A 218 29.52 -4.70 12.76
CA ASN A 218 30.58 -5.69 12.83
C ASN A 218 31.69 -5.50 11.77
N ARG A 219 31.34 -5.01 10.55
CA ARG A 219 32.33 -4.74 9.50
C ARG A 219 33.16 -3.48 9.75
N ARG A 220 32.61 -2.52 10.48
CA ARG A 220 33.32 -1.27 10.79
C ARG A 220 34.25 -1.42 12.00
N GLY A 221 34.33 -2.64 12.60
CA GLY A 221 35.20 -2.90 13.72
C GLY A 221 35.12 -1.75 14.73
N LEU A 222 34.05 -1.69 15.49
CA LEU A 222 34.15 -1.08 16.80
C LEU A 222 34.92 -2.08 17.65
N GLU A 223 36.18 -2.32 17.25
CA GLU A 223 37.22 -2.80 18.14
C GLU A 223 37.46 -1.69 19.13
N GLU A 224 36.99 -1.90 20.35
CA GLU A 224 37.52 -1.19 21.52
C GLU A 224 39.00 -1.49 21.74
#